data_d1f87974a89a974f61d5ad5687757adc
#
_entry.id   d1f87974a89a974f61d5ad5687757adc
#
_cell.length_a   1.000
_cell.length_b   1.000
_cell.length_c   1.000
_cell.angle_alpha   90.00
_cell.angle_beta   90.00
_cell.angle_gamma   90.00
#
_symmetry.space_group_name_H-M   'P 1'
#
loop_
_entity.id
_entity.type
_entity.pdbx_description
1 polymer ?
#
loop_
_entity_poly.entity_id
_entity_poly.type
_entity_poly.pdbx_seq_one_letter_code
_entity_poly.pdbx_strand_id
1 'polypeptide(L)'
;GGATVSPDTACSNLHAGDLVAYNTKTDSICTLEDLHAEQKEFPHCISDGIFVLNEDAKPGDDMAVVIGADDHVVEFEITPNRPDCLSVIGLAREASATFGRPLKLHTPEVKGCGGSIAELVDIDIEDGNLCPRYTARMVKNVKIQPSLAWMRERLRNSGVRPINNIVDITNYVMLEYGQPMHAFDYRYVSSGKIVVREAEAGEALTTLDGNVRNLKAGMLVIADDAKPIGLAGIMGGENSEIKDDTTMVVFESANFNGTSIHRTAAALNMRTDASSRYEKGLDPMNTLNAVERACELVELLGAGEVVEGGMDVIAKDSNPVTVKL
;
A
#
# COMPACT_ATOMS: atom_id res chain seq x y z
N GLY A 1 -31.35 19.96 -16.15
CA GLY A 1 -31.12 21.37 -16.24
C GLY A 1 -31.08 21.97 -14.86
N GLY A 2 -29.87 22.28 -14.36
CA GLY A 2 -29.68 22.87 -13.06
C GLY A 2 -29.97 24.36 -13.04
N ALA A 3 -30.29 24.91 -11.87
CA ALA A 3 -30.39 26.34 -11.67
C ALA A 3 -28.97 26.96 -11.71
N THR A 4 -28.88 28.19 -12.25
CA THR A 4 -27.65 28.99 -12.12
C THR A 4 -27.70 29.71 -10.78
N VAL A 5 -26.65 29.52 -9.98
CA VAL A 5 -26.46 30.19 -8.69
C VAL A 5 -25.18 31.03 -8.76
N SER A 6 -25.10 32.09 -7.96
CA SER A 6 -23.94 32.98 -7.90
C SER A 6 -23.50 33.17 -6.44
N PRO A 7 -22.97 32.14 -5.80
CA PRO A 7 -22.50 32.26 -4.43
C PRO A 7 -21.24 33.13 -4.35
N ASP A 8 -21.16 33.96 -3.33
CA ASP A 8 -19.95 34.71 -3.04
C ASP A 8 -18.92 33.82 -2.33
N THR A 9 -17.66 33.93 -2.73
CA THR A 9 -16.54 33.28 -2.05
C THR A 9 -15.30 34.18 -2.06
N ALA A 10 -14.58 34.17 -0.94
CA ALA A 10 -13.27 34.85 -0.83
C ALA A 10 -12.11 33.97 -1.34
N CYS A 11 -12.36 32.70 -1.66
CA CYS A 11 -11.33 31.76 -2.09
C CYS A 11 -10.96 31.99 -3.55
N SER A 12 -9.68 31.92 -3.84
CA SER A 12 -9.09 32.18 -5.19
C SER A 12 -8.68 30.94 -5.94
N ASN A 13 -8.97 29.74 -5.43
CA ASN A 13 -8.53 28.45 -5.99
C ASN A 13 -9.54 27.84 -7.00
N LEU A 14 -10.52 28.62 -7.48
CA LEU A 14 -11.48 28.17 -8.47
C LEU A 14 -11.11 28.59 -9.88
N HIS A 15 -11.34 27.68 -10.83
CA HIS A 15 -11.19 27.94 -12.26
C HIS A 15 -12.45 27.56 -13.02
N ALA A 16 -12.60 28.14 -14.19
CA ALA A 16 -13.73 27.82 -15.06
C ALA A 16 -13.69 26.33 -15.48
N GLY A 17 -14.77 25.62 -15.20
CA GLY A 17 -14.91 24.19 -15.49
C GLY A 17 -14.71 23.29 -14.27
N ASP A 18 -14.25 23.80 -13.14
CA ASP A 18 -14.12 23.05 -11.91
C ASP A 18 -15.49 22.55 -11.43
N LEU A 19 -15.51 21.31 -10.93
CA LEU A 19 -16.65 20.75 -10.20
C LEU A 19 -16.43 20.99 -8.71
N VAL A 20 -17.44 21.50 -8.04
CA VAL A 20 -17.39 21.85 -6.63
C VAL A 20 -18.63 21.37 -5.88
N ALA A 21 -18.47 21.12 -4.61
CA ALA A 21 -19.59 20.82 -3.73
C ALA A 21 -20.39 22.12 -3.43
N TYR A 22 -21.70 22.05 -3.57
CA TYR A 22 -22.60 23.17 -3.28
C TYR A 22 -23.63 22.79 -2.22
N ASN A 23 -23.68 23.57 -1.14
CA ASN A 23 -24.66 23.38 -0.10
C ASN A 23 -25.94 24.16 -0.41
N THR A 24 -26.99 23.45 -0.80
CA THR A 24 -28.28 24.02 -1.15
C THR A 24 -29.04 24.68 0.01
N LYS A 25 -28.67 24.39 1.26
CA LYS A 25 -29.31 24.94 2.45
C LYS A 25 -28.72 26.30 2.82
N THR A 26 -27.40 26.43 2.69
CA THR A 26 -26.67 27.66 3.05
C THR A 26 -26.41 28.57 1.85
N ASP A 27 -26.71 28.09 0.63
CA ASP A 27 -26.44 28.78 -0.64
C ASP A 27 -24.96 29.11 -0.81
N SER A 28 -24.07 28.13 -0.50
CA SER A 28 -22.63 28.33 -0.48
C SER A 28 -21.87 27.18 -1.15
N ILE A 29 -20.67 27.49 -1.67
CA ILE A 29 -19.71 26.50 -2.13
C ILE A 29 -18.96 25.97 -0.90
N CYS A 30 -18.78 24.63 -0.83
CA CYS A 30 -18.20 23.97 0.33
C CYS A 30 -16.67 23.99 0.31
N THR A 31 -16.11 24.12 1.50
CA THR A 31 -14.71 23.80 1.84
C THR A 31 -14.61 22.37 2.33
N LEU A 32 -13.38 21.87 2.63
CA LEU A 32 -13.18 20.59 3.29
C LEU A 32 -13.86 20.55 4.68
N GLU A 33 -13.79 21.66 5.41
CA GLU A 33 -14.42 21.80 6.75
C GLU A 33 -15.95 21.65 6.66
N ASP A 34 -16.59 22.26 5.65
CA ASP A 34 -18.03 22.14 5.43
C ASP A 34 -18.47 20.70 5.12
N LEU A 35 -17.58 19.90 4.57
CA LEU A 35 -17.81 18.48 4.27
C LEU A 35 -17.39 17.56 5.43
N HIS A 36 -16.91 18.11 6.54
CA HIS A 36 -16.33 17.37 7.66
C HIS A 36 -15.21 16.42 7.25
N ALA A 37 -14.45 16.78 6.18
CA ALA A 37 -13.37 16.04 5.61
C ALA A 37 -12.01 16.65 5.99
N GLU A 38 -10.98 15.80 6.14
CA GLU A 38 -9.65 16.24 6.49
C GLU A 38 -8.73 16.32 5.25
N GLN A 39 -7.77 17.25 5.28
CA GLN A 39 -6.77 17.38 4.21
C GLN A 39 -6.03 16.06 3.89
N LYS A 40 -5.77 15.24 4.90
CA LYS A 40 -5.11 13.93 4.72
C LYS A 40 -5.94 12.94 3.89
N GLU A 41 -7.25 13.09 3.87
CA GLU A 41 -8.18 12.24 3.10
C GLU A 41 -8.25 12.68 1.63
N PHE A 42 -8.03 13.97 1.38
CA PHE A 42 -8.05 14.60 0.06
C PHE A 42 -6.77 15.43 -0.16
N PRO A 43 -5.61 14.78 -0.31
CA PRO A 43 -4.31 15.47 -0.34
C PRO A 43 -4.13 16.43 -1.52
N HIS A 44 -4.96 16.31 -2.57
CA HIS A 44 -4.99 17.22 -3.71
C HIS A 44 -5.75 18.54 -3.44
N CYS A 45 -6.52 18.60 -2.36
CA CYS A 45 -7.29 19.79 -1.99
C CYS A 45 -6.47 20.75 -1.14
N ILE A 46 -6.79 22.03 -1.26
CA ILE A 46 -6.19 23.08 -0.42
C ILE A 46 -6.98 23.18 0.89
N SER A 47 -6.30 23.20 2.03
CA SER A 47 -6.94 23.20 3.35
C SER A 47 -7.87 24.41 3.56
N ASP A 48 -7.44 25.60 3.10
CA ASP A 48 -8.13 26.87 3.33
C ASP A 48 -8.89 27.36 2.07
N GLY A 49 -9.22 26.43 1.15
CA GLY A 49 -9.86 26.76 -0.13
C GLY A 49 -11.16 26.00 -0.36
N ILE A 50 -11.79 26.30 -1.48
CA ILE A 50 -12.94 25.53 -1.96
C ILE A 50 -12.49 24.11 -2.28
N PHE A 51 -13.35 23.16 -1.91
CA PHE A 51 -13.17 21.75 -2.27
C PHE A 51 -13.45 21.56 -3.77
N VAL A 52 -12.38 21.41 -4.55
CA VAL A 52 -12.46 21.10 -5.98
C VAL A 52 -12.40 19.59 -6.15
N LEU A 53 -13.38 19.04 -6.85
CA LEU A 53 -13.50 17.59 -7.09
C LEU A 53 -12.52 17.12 -8.16
N ASN A 54 -11.84 16.02 -7.88
CA ASN A 54 -11.07 15.24 -8.86
C ASN A 54 -11.77 13.91 -9.20
N GLU A 55 -12.95 13.69 -8.66
CA GLU A 55 -13.77 12.52 -8.87
C GLU A 55 -14.61 12.64 -10.13
N ASP A 56 -14.94 11.51 -10.76
CA ASP A 56 -15.90 11.44 -11.85
C ASP A 56 -17.31 11.72 -11.32
N ALA A 57 -17.70 12.99 -11.35
CA ALA A 57 -19.01 13.44 -10.90
C ALA A 57 -19.68 14.32 -11.97
N LYS A 58 -21.00 14.42 -11.88
CA LYS A 58 -21.80 15.27 -12.76
C LYS A 58 -22.52 16.34 -11.94
N PRO A 59 -22.77 17.51 -12.51
CA PRO A 59 -23.58 18.54 -11.84
C PRO A 59 -24.94 17.98 -11.39
N GLY A 60 -25.21 18.03 -10.10
CA GLY A 60 -26.44 17.52 -9.47
C GLY A 60 -26.31 16.16 -8.77
N ASP A 61 -25.13 15.53 -8.81
CA ASP A 61 -24.88 14.33 -8.04
C ASP A 61 -24.82 14.66 -6.54
N ASP A 62 -25.21 13.67 -5.71
CA ASP A 62 -25.13 13.80 -4.25
C ASP A 62 -23.66 13.70 -3.81
N MET A 63 -23.20 14.72 -3.09
CA MET A 63 -21.83 14.81 -2.63
C MET A 63 -21.43 13.66 -1.68
N ALA A 64 -22.37 13.21 -0.83
CA ALA A 64 -22.09 12.08 0.07
C ALA A 64 -21.73 10.81 -0.73
N VAL A 65 -22.43 10.57 -1.83
CA VAL A 65 -22.14 9.44 -2.73
C VAL A 65 -20.83 9.66 -3.47
N VAL A 66 -20.60 10.88 -3.99
CA VAL A 66 -19.40 11.19 -4.79
C VAL A 66 -18.10 11.03 -4.00
N ILE A 67 -18.10 11.38 -2.72
CA ILE A 67 -16.92 11.23 -1.85
C ILE A 67 -16.92 9.93 -1.03
N GLY A 68 -17.91 9.04 -1.23
CA GLY A 68 -18.03 7.76 -0.51
C GLY A 68 -18.36 7.91 0.97
N ALA A 69 -19.01 9.02 1.37
CA ALA A 69 -19.40 9.28 2.75
C ALA A 69 -20.71 8.56 3.16
N ASP A 70 -21.40 7.91 2.22
CA ASP A 70 -22.60 7.12 2.43
C ASP A 70 -22.31 5.62 2.64
N ASP A 71 -21.04 5.22 2.64
CA ASP A 71 -20.62 3.83 2.85
C ASP A 71 -20.79 3.40 4.32
N HIS A 72 -20.85 2.10 4.53
CA HIS A 72 -20.97 1.48 5.84
C HIS A 72 -19.66 0.81 6.25
N VAL A 73 -18.98 1.39 7.22
CA VAL A 73 -17.73 0.87 7.76
C VAL A 73 -18.01 0.02 9.00
N VAL A 74 -17.45 -1.19 9.01
CA VAL A 74 -17.50 -2.08 10.17
C VAL A 74 -16.09 -2.25 10.72
N GLU A 75 -15.87 -1.83 11.95
CA GLU A 75 -14.61 -2.00 12.64
C GLU A 75 -14.59 -3.35 13.38
N PHE A 76 -13.50 -4.10 13.19
CA PHE A 76 -13.28 -5.38 13.85
C PHE A 76 -12.12 -5.28 14.83
N GLU A 77 -12.34 -5.66 16.07
CA GLU A 77 -11.25 -5.89 17.03
C GLU A 77 -10.69 -7.30 16.83
N ILE A 78 -9.51 -7.38 16.21
CA ILE A 78 -8.85 -8.65 15.90
C ILE A 78 -7.86 -9.03 17.00
N THR A 79 -8.08 -10.18 17.62
CA THR A 79 -7.18 -10.71 18.67
C THR A 79 -5.79 -11.07 18.11
N PRO A 80 -4.72 -10.98 18.92
CA PRO A 80 -3.34 -11.21 18.44
C PRO A 80 -3.07 -12.59 17.83
N ASN A 81 -3.88 -13.59 18.17
CA ASN A 81 -3.77 -14.98 17.66
C ASN A 81 -4.48 -15.20 16.31
N ARG A 82 -5.08 -14.16 15.73
CA ARG A 82 -5.80 -14.23 14.46
C ARG A 82 -5.25 -13.22 13.45
N PRO A 83 -3.94 -13.26 13.12
CA PRO A 83 -3.35 -12.35 12.13
C PRO A 83 -3.97 -12.50 10.73
N ASP A 84 -4.48 -13.67 10.40
CA ASP A 84 -5.24 -13.95 9.17
C ASP A 84 -6.45 -13.04 8.99
N CYS A 85 -7.13 -12.66 10.09
CA CYS A 85 -8.30 -11.79 10.07
C CYS A 85 -7.96 -10.29 9.93
N LEU A 86 -6.66 -9.90 9.92
CA LEU A 86 -6.25 -8.53 9.58
C LEU A 86 -6.30 -8.27 8.06
N SER A 87 -7.27 -8.87 7.39
CA SER A 87 -7.49 -8.76 5.95
C SER A 87 -8.94 -9.07 5.56
N VAL A 88 -9.38 -8.49 4.45
CA VAL A 88 -10.72 -8.75 3.88
C VAL A 88 -10.88 -10.24 3.55
N ILE A 89 -9.87 -10.87 2.93
CA ILE A 89 -9.89 -12.31 2.60
C ILE A 89 -9.97 -13.17 3.85
N GLY A 90 -9.23 -12.83 4.91
CA GLY A 90 -9.27 -13.56 6.17
C GLY A 90 -10.64 -13.46 6.85
N LEU A 91 -11.22 -12.27 6.90
CA LEU A 91 -12.58 -12.07 7.39
C LEU A 91 -13.64 -12.80 6.53
N ALA A 92 -13.44 -12.83 5.21
CA ALA A 92 -14.32 -13.58 4.32
C ALA A 92 -14.27 -15.09 4.57
N ARG A 93 -13.07 -15.65 4.86
CA ARG A 93 -12.91 -17.06 5.28
C ARG A 93 -13.66 -17.35 6.59
N GLU A 94 -13.51 -16.45 7.57
CA GLU A 94 -14.18 -16.58 8.86
C GLU A 94 -15.71 -16.49 8.72
N ALA A 95 -16.20 -15.53 7.94
CA ALA A 95 -17.62 -15.39 7.65
C ALA A 95 -18.18 -16.62 6.90
N SER A 96 -17.42 -17.16 5.94
CA SER A 96 -17.77 -18.38 5.21
C SER A 96 -17.95 -19.56 6.17
N ALA A 97 -17.00 -19.76 7.09
CA ALA A 97 -17.08 -20.84 8.07
C ALA A 97 -18.22 -20.63 9.07
N THR A 98 -18.38 -19.41 9.59
CA THR A 98 -19.39 -19.08 10.60
C THR A 98 -20.82 -19.20 10.05
N PHE A 99 -21.06 -18.75 8.83
CA PHE A 99 -22.41 -18.69 8.25
C PHE A 99 -22.70 -19.84 7.28
N GLY A 100 -21.78 -20.79 7.09
CA GLY A 100 -21.93 -21.90 6.16
C GLY A 100 -22.14 -21.45 4.71
N ARG A 101 -21.50 -20.35 4.30
CA ARG A 101 -21.61 -19.79 2.94
C ARG A 101 -20.37 -20.13 2.12
N PRO A 102 -20.52 -20.41 0.81
CA PRO A 102 -19.36 -20.72 -0.03
C PRO A 102 -18.46 -19.50 -0.18
N LEU A 103 -17.16 -19.71 0.03
CA LEU A 103 -16.13 -18.70 -0.24
C LEU A 103 -15.80 -18.71 -1.73
N LYS A 104 -15.75 -17.52 -2.32
CA LYS A 104 -15.27 -17.32 -3.69
C LYS A 104 -14.05 -16.41 -3.62
N LEU A 105 -12.86 -16.99 -3.80
CA LEU A 105 -11.62 -16.22 -3.89
C LEU A 105 -11.34 -15.85 -5.34
N HIS A 106 -10.90 -14.63 -5.53
CA HIS A 106 -10.34 -14.18 -6.78
C HIS A 106 -8.93 -14.76 -6.95
N THR A 107 -8.60 -15.20 -8.15
CA THR A 107 -7.23 -15.58 -8.53
C THR A 107 -6.69 -14.49 -9.44
N PRO A 108 -5.60 -13.81 -9.05
CA PRO A 108 -5.04 -12.76 -9.88
C PRO A 108 -4.58 -13.28 -11.24
N GLU A 109 -4.84 -12.52 -12.29
CA GLU A 109 -4.41 -12.80 -13.66
C GLU A 109 -3.57 -11.65 -14.18
N VAL A 110 -2.30 -11.92 -14.47
CA VAL A 110 -1.34 -10.95 -15.01
C VAL A 110 -1.02 -11.32 -16.44
N LYS A 111 -1.17 -10.36 -17.37
CA LYS A 111 -0.91 -10.58 -18.79
C LYS A 111 0.58 -10.51 -19.12
N GLY A 112 1.27 -9.54 -18.49
CA GLY A 112 2.66 -9.22 -18.78
C GLY A 112 2.86 -8.48 -20.10
N CYS A 113 4.06 -7.95 -20.32
CA CYS A 113 4.39 -7.14 -21.51
C CYS A 113 5.71 -7.51 -22.17
N GLY A 114 6.24 -8.68 -21.84
CA GLY A 114 7.55 -9.15 -22.30
C GLY A 114 8.74 -8.57 -21.52
N GLY A 115 9.90 -9.15 -21.78
CA GLY A 115 11.12 -8.98 -20.97
C GLY A 115 11.20 -10.03 -19.88
N SER A 116 12.21 -9.98 -19.03
CA SER A 116 12.39 -10.88 -17.90
C SER A 116 12.87 -10.12 -16.68
N ILE A 117 12.17 -10.24 -15.55
CA ILE A 117 12.62 -9.64 -14.29
C ILE A 117 13.98 -10.21 -13.87
N ALA A 118 14.28 -11.46 -14.17
CA ALA A 118 15.55 -12.10 -13.81
C ALA A 118 16.78 -11.50 -14.51
N GLU A 119 16.59 -10.71 -15.58
CA GLU A 119 17.65 -9.95 -16.23
C GLU A 119 17.90 -8.60 -15.54
N LEU A 120 16.98 -8.16 -14.70
CA LEU A 120 16.96 -6.82 -14.12
C LEU A 120 17.17 -6.83 -12.61
N VAL A 121 16.69 -7.87 -11.92
CA VAL A 121 16.72 -7.96 -10.45
C VAL A 121 17.35 -9.27 -10.03
N ASP A 122 18.29 -9.19 -9.07
CA ASP A 122 18.85 -10.31 -8.33
C ASP A 122 18.48 -10.15 -6.84
N ILE A 123 18.08 -11.26 -6.19
CA ILE A 123 17.65 -11.23 -4.79
C ILE A 123 18.46 -12.24 -3.99
N ASP A 124 19.10 -11.76 -2.93
CA ASP A 124 19.87 -12.53 -1.99
C ASP A 124 19.29 -12.42 -0.58
N ILE A 125 19.13 -13.54 0.11
CA ILE A 125 18.66 -13.61 1.50
C ILE A 125 19.76 -14.25 2.34
N GLU A 126 20.41 -13.44 3.19
CA GLU A 126 21.52 -13.93 4.01
C GLU A 126 21.10 -14.89 5.14
N ASP A 127 19.92 -14.67 5.73
CA ASP A 127 19.36 -15.55 6.78
C ASP A 127 17.89 -15.89 6.52
N GLY A 128 17.66 -17.12 6.08
CA GLY A 128 16.31 -17.66 5.88
C GLY A 128 15.47 -17.80 7.16
N ASN A 129 16.06 -17.71 8.36
CA ASN A 129 15.28 -17.67 9.59
C ASN A 129 14.70 -16.28 9.86
N LEU A 130 15.32 -15.24 9.35
CA LEU A 130 14.84 -13.86 9.44
C LEU A 130 13.93 -13.49 8.28
N CYS A 131 14.22 -13.99 7.06
CA CYS A 131 13.39 -13.84 5.88
C CYS A 131 13.17 -15.20 5.20
N PRO A 132 12.13 -15.96 5.55
CA PRO A 132 11.84 -17.26 4.95
C PRO A 132 11.57 -17.22 3.46
N ARG A 133 10.92 -16.16 2.95
CA ARG A 133 10.55 -16.00 1.56
C ARG A 133 10.51 -14.54 1.14
N TYR A 134 11.00 -14.27 -0.05
CA TYR A 134 10.94 -12.94 -0.66
C TYR A 134 10.46 -13.08 -2.11
N THR A 135 9.39 -12.40 -2.44
CA THR A 135 8.86 -12.37 -3.81
C THR A 135 8.93 -10.94 -4.35
N ALA A 136 9.25 -10.81 -5.62
CA ALA A 136 9.28 -9.52 -6.30
C ALA A 136 8.71 -9.60 -7.72
N ARG A 137 8.09 -8.50 -8.14
CA ARG A 137 7.62 -8.25 -9.50
C ARG A 137 8.07 -6.87 -9.94
N MET A 138 8.22 -6.68 -11.24
CA MET A 138 8.66 -5.41 -11.79
C MET A 138 7.60 -4.82 -12.72
N VAL A 139 7.48 -3.51 -12.65
CA VAL A 139 6.62 -2.69 -13.52
C VAL A 139 7.46 -1.63 -14.20
N LYS A 140 7.32 -1.48 -15.51
CA LYS A 140 7.95 -0.43 -16.31
C LYS A 140 6.89 0.51 -16.90
N ASN A 141 7.34 1.61 -17.49
CA ASN A 141 6.47 2.64 -18.07
C ASN A 141 5.40 3.13 -17.07
N VAL A 142 5.79 3.18 -15.80
CA VAL A 142 4.91 3.62 -14.72
C VAL A 142 4.52 5.08 -14.93
N LYS A 143 3.24 5.37 -14.68
CA LYS A 143 2.68 6.72 -14.67
C LYS A 143 2.12 6.98 -13.28
N ILE A 144 2.79 7.82 -12.53
CA ILE A 144 2.32 8.22 -11.20
C ILE A 144 1.16 9.19 -11.35
N GLN A 145 0.05 8.84 -10.73
CA GLN A 145 -1.19 9.63 -10.74
C GLN A 145 -2.05 9.25 -9.54
N PRO A 146 -3.06 10.02 -9.17
CA PRO A 146 -4.04 9.62 -8.18
C PRO A 146 -4.71 8.30 -8.57
N SER A 147 -4.97 7.45 -7.60
CA SER A 147 -5.76 6.22 -7.81
C SER A 147 -7.18 6.54 -8.24
N LEU A 148 -7.86 5.59 -8.87
CA LEU A 148 -9.28 5.72 -9.19
C LEU A 148 -10.13 5.94 -7.93
N ALA A 149 -11.23 6.65 -8.04
CA ALA A 149 -12.11 7.04 -6.94
C ALA A 149 -12.47 5.86 -6.03
N TRP A 150 -12.89 4.72 -6.59
CA TRP A 150 -13.27 3.53 -5.80
C TRP A 150 -12.15 3.00 -4.89
N MET A 151 -10.87 3.09 -5.34
CA MET A 151 -9.73 2.63 -4.53
C MET A 151 -9.43 3.62 -3.41
N ARG A 152 -9.42 4.92 -3.73
CA ARG A 152 -9.23 5.98 -2.74
C ARG A 152 -10.28 5.92 -1.64
N GLU A 153 -11.54 5.73 -2.03
CA GLU A 153 -12.68 5.59 -1.13
C GLU A 153 -12.51 4.39 -0.18
N ARG A 154 -12.20 3.21 -0.70
CA ARG A 154 -11.98 2.02 0.13
C ARG A 154 -10.80 2.18 1.08
N LEU A 155 -9.72 2.82 0.64
CA LEU A 155 -8.57 3.12 1.50
C LEU A 155 -8.98 4.09 2.62
N ARG A 156 -9.65 5.20 2.30
CA ARG A 156 -10.15 6.16 3.30
C ARG A 156 -11.06 5.50 4.32
N ASN A 157 -12.05 4.74 3.87
CA ASN A 157 -13.00 4.04 4.72
C ASN A 157 -12.34 2.96 5.59
N SER A 158 -11.13 2.53 5.21
CA SER A 158 -10.28 1.63 6.02
C SER A 158 -9.24 2.37 6.87
N GLY A 159 -9.30 3.71 6.96
CA GLY A 159 -8.38 4.53 7.74
C GLY A 159 -7.00 4.75 7.10
N VAL A 160 -6.84 4.41 5.81
CA VAL A 160 -5.59 4.56 5.08
C VAL A 160 -5.67 5.77 4.14
N ARG A 161 -4.70 6.68 4.26
CA ARG A 161 -4.62 7.86 3.41
C ARG A 161 -4.17 7.49 1.99
N PRO A 162 -4.95 7.82 0.94
CA PRO A 162 -4.51 7.70 -0.44
C PRO A 162 -3.30 8.62 -0.73
N ILE A 163 -2.36 8.15 -1.54
CA ILE A 163 -1.14 8.90 -1.90
C ILE A 163 -1.02 8.98 -3.42
N ASN A 164 -0.74 7.87 -4.07
CA ASN A 164 -0.69 7.71 -5.52
C ASN A 164 -1.00 6.27 -5.90
N ASN A 165 -1.27 6.03 -7.16
CA ASN A 165 -1.71 4.73 -7.66
C ASN A 165 -0.79 3.54 -7.29
N ILE A 166 0.53 3.73 -7.26
CA ILE A 166 1.48 2.64 -6.91
C ILE A 166 1.46 2.35 -5.42
N VAL A 167 1.54 3.38 -4.57
CA VAL A 167 1.51 3.23 -3.12
C VAL A 167 0.13 2.74 -2.66
N ASP A 168 -0.93 3.24 -3.27
CA ASP A 168 -2.29 2.85 -2.96
C ASP A 168 -2.56 1.38 -3.31
N ILE A 169 -1.99 0.87 -4.41
CA ILE A 169 -2.03 -0.56 -4.75
C ILE A 169 -1.41 -1.39 -3.62
N THR A 170 -0.23 -1.02 -3.11
CA THR A 170 0.42 -1.77 -2.02
C THR A 170 -0.42 -1.78 -0.75
N ASN A 171 -0.99 -0.64 -0.38
CA ASN A 171 -1.89 -0.52 0.76
C ASN A 171 -3.20 -1.30 0.56
N TYR A 172 -3.78 -1.23 -0.63
CA TYR A 172 -5.01 -1.96 -0.95
C TYR A 172 -4.79 -3.48 -0.85
N VAL A 173 -3.68 -4.00 -1.39
CA VAL A 173 -3.33 -5.43 -1.28
C VAL A 173 -3.07 -5.82 0.17
N MET A 174 -2.41 -4.98 0.96
CA MET A 174 -2.24 -5.23 2.39
C MET A 174 -3.58 -5.38 3.11
N LEU A 175 -4.58 -4.54 2.81
CA LEU A 175 -5.92 -4.66 3.37
C LEU A 175 -6.67 -5.90 2.84
N GLU A 176 -6.56 -6.19 1.55
CA GLU A 176 -7.26 -7.30 0.92
C GLU A 176 -6.69 -8.67 1.34
N TYR A 177 -5.36 -8.83 1.30
CA TYR A 177 -4.65 -10.10 1.54
C TYR A 177 -4.04 -10.23 2.94
N GLY A 178 -3.90 -9.13 3.70
CA GLY A 178 -3.18 -9.12 4.98
C GLY A 178 -1.66 -9.19 4.83
N GLN A 179 -1.15 -9.08 3.61
CA GLN A 179 0.26 -9.12 3.26
C GLN A 179 0.78 -7.71 3.03
N PRO A 180 1.60 -7.16 3.94
CA PRO A 180 2.25 -5.89 3.67
C PRO A 180 3.17 -5.98 2.46
N MET A 181 3.14 -4.95 1.65
CA MET A 181 3.95 -4.82 0.45
C MET A 181 4.73 -3.51 0.46
N HIS A 182 5.80 -3.49 -0.31
CA HIS A 182 6.53 -2.26 -0.59
C HIS A 182 6.77 -2.09 -2.09
N ALA A 183 7.01 -0.84 -2.50
CA ALA A 183 7.36 -0.48 -3.86
C ALA A 183 8.63 0.36 -3.84
N PHE A 184 9.68 -0.11 -4.48
CA PHE A 184 10.94 0.61 -4.66
C PHE A 184 10.99 1.28 -6.03
N ASP A 185 11.39 2.52 -6.09
CA ASP A 185 11.82 3.13 -7.34
C ASP A 185 13.11 2.45 -7.80
N TYR A 186 13.05 1.75 -8.92
CA TYR A 186 14.17 0.94 -9.42
C TYR A 186 15.45 1.74 -9.69
N ARG A 187 15.34 3.04 -9.96
CA ARG A 187 16.51 3.92 -10.15
C ARG A 187 17.46 3.94 -8.94
N TYR A 188 16.91 3.63 -7.76
CA TYR A 188 17.65 3.66 -6.49
C TYR A 188 18.04 2.27 -5.98
N VAL A 189 17.77 1.22 -6.77
CA VAL A 189 18.26 -0.14 -6.50
C VAL A 189 19.55 -0.34 -7.28
N SER A 190 20.69 -0.07 -6.64
CA SER A 190 22.01 -0.15 -7.26
C SER A 190 22.27 -1.54 -7.84
N SER A 191 22.82 -1.59 -9.05
CA SER A 191 23.12 -2.84 -9.78
C SER A 191 21.94 -3.82 -9.98
N GLY A 192 20.70 -3.41 -9.65
CA GLY A 192 19.54 -4.30 -9.66
C GLY A 192 19.55 -5.37 -8.56
N LYS A 193 20.43 -5.25 -7.56
CA LYS A 193 20.55 -6.24 -6.49
C LYS A 193 19.77 -5.81 -5.25
N ILE A 194 18.98 -6.75 -4.72
CA ILE A 194 18.28 -6.63 -3.44
C ILE A 194 18.86 -7.65 -2.47
N VAL A 195 19.36 -7.21 -1.32
CA VAL A 195 19.93 -8.06 -0.28
C VAL A 195 19.11 -7.90 0.99
N VAL A 196 18.58 -9.01 1.49
CA VAL A 196 17.90 -9.06 2.80
C VAL A 196 18.92 -9.54 3.83
N ARG A 197 19.36 -8.61 4.69
CA ARG A 197 20.43 -8.87 5.65
C ARG A 197 20.19 -8.17 6.99
N GLU A 198 20.98 -8.53 7.98
CA GLU A 198 21.07 -7.72 9.19
C GLU A 198 21.80 -6.39 8.92
N ALA A 199 21.42 -5.37 9.66
CA ALA A 199 22.09 -4.08 9.63
C ALA A 199 23.50 -4.19 10.18
N GLU A 200 24.45 -3.48 9.57
CA GLU A 200 25.82 -3.36 10.04
C GLU A 200 25.91 -2.35 11.20
N ALA A 201 26.97 -2.49 11.99
CA ALA A 201 27.19 -1.57 13.11
C ALA A 201 27.47 -0.14 12.60
N GLY A 202 26.63 0.81 13.01
CA GLY A 202 26.75 2.21 12.64
C GLY A 202 26.05 2.60 11.34
N GLU A 203 25.34 1.67 10.70
CA GLU A 203 24.44 2.01 9.59
C GLU A 203 23.32 2.94 10.04
N ALA A 204 22.90 3.80 9.17
CA ALA A 204 21.74 4.67 9.35
C ALA A 204 20.88 4.67 8.10
N LEU A 205 19.56 4.78 8.29
CA LEU A 205 18.57 4.90 7.23
C LEU A 205 17.63 6.05 7.56
N THR A 206 17.42 6.96 6.61
CA THR A 206 16.31 7.90 6.69
C THR A 206 15.06 7.19 6.18
N THR A 207 14.07 7.03 7.05
CA THR A 207 12.79 6.39 6.71
C THR A 207 11.83 7.36 6.03
N LEU A 208 10.77 6.85 5.38
CA LEU A 208 9.77 7.64 4.65
C LEU A 208 9.08 8.75 5.47
N ASP A 209 9.16 8.69 6.79
CA ASP A 209 8.70 9.75 7.69
C ASP A 209 9.73 10.89 7.91
N GLY A 210 10.83 10.88 7.14
CA GLY A 210 11.91 11.89 7.20
C GLY A 210 12.84 11.75 8.41
N ASN A 211 12.70 10.72 9.24
CA ASN A 211 13.52 10.55 10.43
C ASN A 211 14.74 9.66 10.17
N VAL A 212 15.92 10.10 10.62
CA VAL A 212 17.14 9.29 10.59
C VAL A 212 17.09 8.24 11.69
N ARG A 213 17.19 6.96 11.30
CA ARG A 213 17.23 5.81 12.20
C ARG A 213 18.65 5.26 12.27
N ASN A 214 19.24 5.29 13.47
CA ASN A 214 20.52 4.64 13.71
C ASN A 214 20.27 3.15 13.96
N LEU A 215 20.76 2.32 13.05
CA LEU A 215 20.52 0.90 13.06
C LEU A 215 21.49 0.17 14.01
N LYS A 216 21.04 -0.97 14.54
CA LYS A 216 21.84 -1.83 15.41
C LYS A 216 21.91 -3.23 14.79
N ALA A 217 22.97 -3.95 15.09
CA ALA A 217 23.08 -5.37 14.73
C ALA A 217 21.83 -6.15 15.19
N GLY A 218 21.34 -7.04 14.34
CA GLY A 218 20.12 -7.80 14.56
C GLY A 218 18.83 -7.12 14.04
N MET A 219 18.91 -5.88 13.58
CA MET A 219 17.82 -5.24 12.83
C MET A 219 17.87 -5.68 11.37
N LEU A 220 16.75 -6.15 10.83
CA LEU A 220 16.70 -6.61 9.44
C LEU A 220 16.45 -5.43 8.50
N VAL A 221 17.24 -5.36 7.44
CA VAL A 221 17.14 -4.35 6.40
C VAL A 221 16.97 -4.99 5.03
N ILE A 222 16.30 -4.27 4.14
CA ILE A 222 16.40 -4.45 2.72
C ILE A 222 17.50 -3.50 2.25
N ALA A 223 18.50 -4.02 1.57
CA ALA A 223 19.63 -3.24 1.08
C ALA A 223 19.81 -3.47 -0.43
N ASP A 224 20.45 -2.53 -1.08
CA ASP A 224 21.13 -2.81 -2.34
C ASP A 224 22.56 -3.29 -2.03
N ASP A 225 23.45 -3.38 -3.02
CA ASP A 225 24.84 -3.79 -2.83
C ASP A 225 25.72 -2.72 -2.12
N ALA A 226 25.18 -1.56 -1.80
CA ALA A 226 25.90 -0.43 -1.22
C ALA A 226 25.34 0.06 0.12
N LYS A 227 24.03 0.02 0.32
CA LYS A 227 23.36 0.68 1.46
C LYS A 227 21.97 0.11 1.74
N PRO A 228 21.43 0.30 2.97
CA PRO A 228 20.05 -0.01 3.26
C PRO A 228 19.10 0.94 2.49
N ILE A 229 18.05 0.36 1.93
CA ILE A 229 16.97 1.04 1.18
C ILE A 229 15.61 0.87 1.86
N GLY A 230 15.52 0.06 2.90
CA GLY A 230 14.31 -0.13 3.69
C GLY A 230 14.58 -0.87 4.99
N LEU A 231 13.77 -0.57 6.00
CA LEU A 231 13.72 -1.31 7.25
C LEU A 231 12.69 -2.42 7.10
N ALA A 232 13.16 -3.67 6.99
CA ALA A 232 12.35 -4.83 6.63
C ALA A 232 11.09 -4.95 7.49
N GLY A 233 9.94 -5.04 6.84
CA GLY A 233 8.63 -5.21 7.49
C GLY A 233 8.15 -4.07 8.38
N ILE A 234 8.82 -2.92 8.35
CA ILE A 234 8.45 -1.75 9.18
C ILE A 234 8.19 -0.53 8.30
N MET A 235 9.21 -0.04 7.59
CA MET A 235 9.07 1.17 6.77
C MET A 235 10.16 1.26 5.70
N GLY A 236 9.80 1.69 4.50
CA GLY A 236 10.75 1.96 3.42
C GLY A 236 11.71 3.10 3.72
N GLY A 237 12.79 3.17 2.97
CA GLY A 237 13.74 4.28 2.99
C GLY A 237 13.29 5.42 2.09
N GLU A 238 13.52 6.66 2.53
CA GLU A 238 13.33 7.87 1.71
C GLU A 238 14.16 7.80 0.41
N ASN A 239 15.31 7.15 0.49
CA ASN A 239 16.26 7.00 -0.60
C ASN A 239 15.82 6.03 -1.71
N SER A 240 14.66 5.41 -1.60
CA SER A 240 14.05 4.51 -2.59
C SER A 240 12.57 4.79 -2.82
N GLU A 241 12.09 5.94 -2.35
CA GLU A 241 10.70 6.36 -2.40
C GLU A 241 10.19 6.53 -3.84
N ILE A 242 8.94 6.18 -4.05
CA ILE A 242 8.19 6.44 -5.29
C ILE A 242 7.91 7.94 -5.40
N LYS A 243 8.36 8.56 -6.48
CA LYS A 243 8.20 9.99 -6.79
C LYS A 243 7.38 10.19 -8.06
N ASP A 244 6.93 11.41 -8.30
CA ASP A 244 6.09 11.75 -9.46
C ASP A 244 6.74 11.41 -10.81
N ASP A 245 8.06 11.36 -10.87
CA ASP A 245 8.86 11.03 -12.04
C ASP A 245 9.33 9.57 -12.10
N THR A 246 8.84 8.71 -11.19
CA THR A 246 9.17 7.28 -11.17
C THR A 246 8.60 6.58 -12.40
N THR A 247 9.45 5.86 -13.13
CA THR A 247 9.08 5.15 -14.37
C THR A 247 9.23 3.64 -14.30
N MET A 248 9.99 3.13 -13.32
CA MET A 248 10.18 1.70 -13.09
C MET A 248 10.09 1.41 -11.59
N VAL A 249 9.36 0.36 -11.24
CA VAL A 249 9.08 -0.02 -9.85
C VAL A 249 9.34 -1.49 -9.66
N VAL A 250 9.98 -1.84 -8.54
CA VAL A 250 10.03 -3.21 -8.02
C VAL A 250 9.05 -3.32 -6.85
N PHE A 251 8.04 -4.16 -7.01
CA PHE A 251 7.19 -4.56 -5.89
C PHE A 251 7.87 -5.65 -5.07
N GLU A 252 7.85 -5.46 -3.76
CA GLU A 252 8.24 -6.43 -2.75
C GLU A 252 7.00 -7.02 -2.09
N SER A 253 6.99 -8.34 -1.93
CA SER A 253 6.10 -9.04 -1.02
C SER A 253 6.89 -10.14 -0.34
N ALA A 254 7.20 -9.96 0.92
CA ALA A 254 8.11 -10.85 1.64
C ALA A 254 7.50 -11.36 2.95
N ASN A 255 8.11 -12.41 3.48
CA ASN A 255 7.80 -12.92 4.80
C ASN A 255 9.00 -12.68 5.71
N PHE A 256 8.77 -12.04 6.85
CA PHE A 256 9.81 -11.74 7.84
C PHE A 256 9.49 -12.35 9.19
N ASN A 257 10.52 -12.67 9.96
CA ASN A 257 10.38 -13.22 11.30
C ASN A 257 9.69 -12.21 12.24
N GLY A 258 8.50 -12.54 12.71
CA GLY A 258 7.68 -11.64 13.53
C GLY A 258 8.36 -11.16 14.81
N THR A 259 9.14 -12.03 15.46
CA THR A 259 9.89 -11.66 16.68
C THR A 259 10.98 -10.64 16.37
N SER A 260 11.68 -10.78 15.24
CA SER A 260 12.71 -9.83 14.80
C SER A 260 12.07 -8.47 14.49
N ILE A 261 10.97 -8.45 13.73
CA ILE A 261 10.25 -7.22 13.41
C ILE A 261 9.73 -6.54 14.68
N HIS A 262 9.11 -7.29 15.59
CA HIS A 262 8.62 -6.74 16.86
C HIS A 262 9.74 -6.07 17.68
N ARG A 263 10.90 -6.75 17.82
CA ARG A 263 12.05 -6.21 18.57
C ARG A 263 12.60 -4.94 17.93
N THR A 264 12.71 -4.91 16.60
CA THR A 264 13.20 -3.74 15.86
C THR A 264 12.22 -2.58 15.99
N ALA A 265 10.92 -2.82 15.79
CA ALA A 265 9.88 -1.81 15.93
C ALA A 265 9.86 -1.20 17.35
N ALA A 266 9.95 -2.03 18.39
CA ALA A 266 10.02 -1.58 19.77
C ALA A 266 11.30 -0.76 20.05
N ALA A 267 12.46 -1.22 19.58
CA ALA A 267 13.75 -0.54 19.79
C ALA A 267 13.81 0.84 19.12
N LEU A 268 13.12 1.03 18.00
CA LEU A 268 13.04 2.29 17.26
C LEU A 268 11.81 3.13 17.64
N ASN A 269 10.95 2.62 18.53
CA ASN A 269 9.65 3.22 18.87
C ASN A 269 8.80 3.50 17.62
N MET A 270 8.76 2.52 16.71
CA MET A 270 8.02 2.59 15.45
C MET A 270 6.96 1.50 15.42
N ARG A 271 5.71 1.88 15.27
CA ARG A 271 4.61 0.94 15.02
C ARG A 271 3.89 1.35 13.76
N THR A 272 3.87 0.47 12.78
CA THR A 272 3.22 0.67 11.48
C THR A 272 2.20 -0.43 11.24
N ASP A 273 1.32 -0.23 10.25
CA ASP A 273 0.39 -1.26 9.79
C ASP A 273 1.10 -2.53 9.33
N ALA A 274 2.26 -2.40 8.69
CA ALA A 274 3.10 -3.51 8.28
C ALA A 274 3.67 -4.25 9.49
N SER A 275 4.37 -3.55 10.41
CA SER A 275 4.98 -4.18 11.58
C SER A 275 3.95 -4.87 12.49
N SER A 276 2.75 -4.27 12.61
CA SER A 276 1.64 -4.83 13.41
C SER A 276 1.09 -6.14 12.84
N ARG A 277 1.25 -6.38 11.54
CA ARG A 277 0.90 -7.64 10.88
C ARG A 277 2.05 -8.66 10.99
N TYR A 278 3.27 -8.27 10.65
CA TYR A 278 4.44 -9.16 10.70
C TYR A 278 4.71 -9.70 12.11
N GLU A 279 4.59 -8.86 13.16
CA GLU A 279 4.85 -9.28 14.54
C GLU A 279 3.97 -10.46 15.02
N LYS A 280 2.81 -10.66 14.40
CA LYS A 280 1.86 -11.74 14.71
C LYS A 280 2.10 -13.00 13.89
N GLY A 281 3.04 -12.98 12.95
CA GLY A 281 3.36 -14.09 12.05
C GLY A 281 2.41 -14.13 10.85
N LEU A 282 2.96 -14.00 9.67
CA LEU A 282 2.25 -14.11 8.40
C LEU A 282 2.60 -15.41 7.69
N ASP A 283 1.70 -15.88 6.84
CA ASP A 283 1.92 -17.07 6.01
C ASP A 283 2.86 -16.74 4.84
N PRO A 284 4.05 -17.36 4.75
CA PRO A 284 4.97 -17.15 3.63
C PRO A 284 4.39 -17.57 2.27
N MET A 285 3.36 -18.43 2.25
CA MET A 285 2.70 -18.82 1.01
C MET A 285 1.82 -17.70 0.42
N ASN A 286 1.45 -16.70 1.22
CA ASN A 286 0.60 -15.60 0.77
C ASN A 286 1.36 -14.54 -0.05
N THR A 287 2.69 -14.49 0.04
CA THR A 287 3.53 -13.47 -0.60
C THR A 287 3.33 -13.41 -2.11
N LEU A 288 3.32 -14.58 -2.78
CA LEU A 288 3.17 -14.65 -4.23
C LEU A 288 1.79 -14.16 -4.69
N ASN A 289 0.72 -14.61 -4.03
CA ASN A 289 -0.64 -14.20 -4.40
C ASN A 289 -0.83 -12.67 -4.23
N ALA A 290 -0.23 -12.11 -3.20
CA ALA A 290 -0.32 -10.67 -2.96
C ALA A 290 0.41 -9.86 -4.03
N VAL A 291 1.64 -10.25 -4.41
CA VAL A 291 2.38 -9.51 -5.44
C VAL A 291 1.74 -9.67 -6.83
N GLU A 292 1.17 -10.84 -7.15
CA GLU A 292 0.40 -11.04 -8.38
C GLU A 292 -0.86 -10.15 -8.41
N ARG A 293 -1.55 -10.01 -7.27
CA ARG A 293 -2.70 -9.10 -7.17
C ARG A 293 -2.30 -7.63 -7.39
N ALA A 294 -1.17 -7.20 -6.86
CA ALA A 294 -0.66 -5.86 -7.12
C ALA A 294 -0.37 -5.64 -8.62
N CYS A 295 0.23 -6.61 -9.28
CA CYS A 295 0.48 -6.56 -10.72
C CYS A 295 -0.82 -6.51 -11.54
N GLU A 296 -1.80 -7.33 -11.21
CA GLU A 296 -3.13 -7.27 -11.85
C GLU A 296 -3.77 -5.87 -11.67
N LEU A 297 -3.66 -5.28 -10.48
CA LEU A 297 -4.18 -3.93 -10.23
C LEU A 297 -3.43 -2.87 -11.05
N VAL A 298 -2.12 -3.00 -11.24
CA VAL A 298 -1.35 -2.12 -12.14
C VAL A 298 -1.92 -2.17 -13.56
N GLU A 299 -2.19 -3.36 -14.09
CA GLU A 299 -2.77 -3.51 -15.43
C GLU A 299 -4.20 -2.98 -15.51
N LEU A 300 -5.03 -3.29 -14.52
CA LEU A 300 -6.43 -2.83 -14.45
C LEU A 300 -6.55 -1.29 -14.37
N LEU A 301 -5.63 -0.66 -13.65
CA LEU A 301 -5.61 0.80 -13.48
C LEU A 301 -4.85 1.52 -14.60
N GLY A 302 -4.19 0.79 -15.52
CA GLY A 302 -3.33 1.40 -16.53
C GLY A 302 -2.14 2.17 -15.93
N ALA A 303 -1.67 1.75 -14.74
CA ALA A 303 -0.62 2.43 -13.99
C ALA A 303 0.79 2.15 -14.53
N GLY A 304 0.96 1.15 -15.37
CA GLY A 304 2.22 0.74 -15.96
C GLY A 304 2.10 -0.60 -16.69
N GLU A 305 3.22 -1.16 -17.08
CA GLU A 305 3.35 -2.43 -17.79
C GLU A 305 4.13 -3.44 -16.93
N VAL A 306 3.51 -4.57 -16.62
CA VAL A 306 4.13 -5.60 -15.77
C VAL A 306 5.13 -6.40 -16.60
N VAL A 307 6.39 -6.47 -16.17
CA VAL A 307 7.45 -7.27 -16.80
C VAL A 307 7.16 -8.77 -16.55
N GLU A 308 7.41 -9.62 -17.57
CA GLU A 308 7.18 -11.06 -17.44
C GLU A 308 8.08 -11.72 -16.39
N GLY A 309 7.55 -12.81 -15.83
CA GLY A 309 8.20 -13.55 -14.75
C GLY A 309 8.05 -12.88 -13.39
N GLY A 310 8.52 -13.56 -12.38
CA GLY A 310 8.56 -13.11 -10.99
C GLY A 310 9.78 -13.69 -10.31
N MET A 311 10.33 -12.97 -9.34
CA MET A 311 11.33 -13.50 -8.43
C MET A 311 10.62 -14.12 -7.23
N ASP A 312 10.97 -15.35 -6.90
CA ASP A 312 10.43 -16.08 -5.75
C ASP A 312 11.55 -16.86 -5.08
N VAL A 313 12.15 -16.23 -4.09
CA VAL A 313 13.29 -16.79 -3.34
C VAL A 313 12.78 -17.39 -2.05
N ILE A 314 12.85 -18.72 -1.93
CA ILE A 314 12.47 -19.48 -0.75
C ILE A 314 13.75 -19.87 -0.03
N ALA A 315 14.11 -19.12 1.01
CA ALA A 315 15.29 -19.37 1.83
C ALA A 315 15.03 -20.38 2.95
N LYS A 316 13.75 -20.58 3.31
CA LYS A 316 13.33 -21.58 4.28
C LYS A 316 12.00 -22.20 3.90
N ASP A 317 11.97 -23.51 3.73
CA ASP A 317 10.75 -24.25 3.43
C ASP A 317 9.71 -24.14 4.55
N SER A 318 8.47 -23.86 4.14
CA SER A 318 7.31 -23.82 5.03
C SER A 318 6.53 -25.14 4.94
N ASN A 319 7.19 -26.22 5.38
CA ASN A 319 6.53 -27.53 5.40
C ASN A 319 5.44 -27.60 6.47
N PRO A 320 4.30 -28.24 6.20
CA PRO A 320 3.27 -28.47 7.20
C PRO A 320 3.83 -29.21 8.42
N VAL A 321 3.59 -28.69 9.59
CA VAL A 321 3.95 -29.37 10.86
C VAL A 321 2.86 -30.36 11.20
N THR A 322 3.22 -31.65 11.30
CA THR A 322 2.29 -32.67 11.76
C THR A 322 2.25 -32.67 13.30
N VAL A 323 1.11 -32.31 13.87
CA VAL A 323 0.85 -32.46 15.31
C VAL A 323 0.13 -33.78 15.53
N LYS A 324 0.72 -34.64 16.32
CA LYS A 324 0.05 -35.87 16.80
C LYS A 324 -0.71 -35.53 18.08
N LEU A 325 -2.00 -35.77 18.07
CA LEU A 325 -2.88 -35.69 19.22
C LEU A 325 -2.85 -37.00 20.00
#